data_f2b5f1dd7069afa3e447452fd9508981
#
_entry.id   f2b5f1dd7069afa3e447452fd9508981
#
_cell.length_a   1.000
_cell.length_b   1.000
_cell.length_c   1.000
_cell.angle_alpha   90.00
_cell.angle_beta   90.00
_cell.angle_gamma   90.00
#
_symmetry.space_group_name_H-M   'P 1'
#
loop_
_entity.id
_entity.type
_entity.pdbx_description
1 polymer ?
#
loop_
_entity_poly.entity_id
_entity_poly.type
_entity_poly.pdbx_seq_one_letter_code
_entity_poly.pdbx_strand_id
1 'polypeptide(L)'
;MPSMQAIEISAFGAPGVLRVCERAQPVPGVGEVLIRVAASGVNRPDVLQRKGHYPAPAGASDLPGLEVAGVIESGDAQAMAAHGLQPGDRVCALLAGGGYAQWCVAPVEQCLPVPAGLSDVEAASLPETFFTVWSNVFDRAHLRAGETLLVQGGSSGIGVAAIQLGRAFGATVIATAGSEDKCAACLALGAHHAIAYRSQDFVAEVLRITQGRGADVVLDMVAGDYVAREVDCLAEDGRIAIIAVQGGVRAAFDAGKLLRRRLTITGSTLRARPGAFKGAIARALREHVWPLLASGAVRPVVYRSFPAHEAAQAHALMESNSHIGKIVLTW
;
A
#
# COMPACT_ATOMS: atom_id res chain seq x y z
N MET A 1 -13.47 -30.24 9.49
CA MET A 1 -12.60 -29.07 9.71
C MET A 1 -13.45 -27.99 10.36
N PRO A 2 -12.94 -27.17 11.27
CA PRO A 2 -13.69 -26.06 11.81
C PRO A 2 -14.08 -25.10 10.67
N SER A 3 -15.28 -24.49 10.78
CA SER A 3 -15.73 -23.46 9.84
C SER A 3 -15.39 -22.07 10.37
N MET A 4 -15.33 -21.10 9.46
CA MET A 4 -15.11 -19.68 9.77
C MET A 4 -16.01 -18.81 8.91
N GLN A 5 -16.30 -17.61 9.39
CA GLN A 5 -16.90 -16.58 8.57
C GLN A 5 -15.85 -15.90 7.69
N ALA A 6 -16.25 -15.60 6.47
CA ALA A 6 -15.45 -14.86 5.48
C ALA A 6 -16.34 -13.96 4.62
N ILE A 7 -15.71 -13.03 3.92
CA ILE A 7 -16.39 -12.20 2.90
C ILE A 7 -15.95 -12.69 1.53
N GLU A 8 -16.88 -13.20 0.75
CA GLU A 8 -16.64 -13.64 -0.63
C GLU A 8 -17.13 -12.61 -1.64
N ILE A 9 -16.61 -12.72 -2.85
CA ILE A 9 -17.10 -12.03 -4.04
C ILE A 9 -18.05 -13.00 -4.77
N SER A 10 -19.36 -12.85 -4.54
CA SER A 10 -20.38 -13.76 -5.09
C SER A 10 -20.53 -13.66 -6.62
N ALA A 11 -20.16 -12.50 -7.18
CA ALA A 11 -20.11 -12.22 -8.62
C ALA A 11 -19.24 -10.98 -8.84
N PHE A 12 -18.74 -10.78 -10.06
CA PHE A 12 -18.05 -9.51 -10.35
C PHE A 12 -19.05 -8.35 -10.46
N GLY A 13 -18.72 -7.19 -9.86
CA GLY A 13 -19.63 -6.05 -9.94
C GLY A 13 -19.48 -4.99 -8.86
N ALA A 14 -20.61 -4.35 -8.53
CA ALA A 14 -20.74 -3.29 -7.55
C ALA A 14 -20.49 -3.80 -6.11
N PRO A 15 -20.30 -2.92 -5.10
CA PRO A 15 -19.96 -3.34 -3.73
C PRO A 15 -20.90 -4.39 -3.11
N GLY A 16 -22.20 -4.37 -3.44
CA GLY A 16 -23.18 -5.30 -2.90
C GLY A 16 -23.00 -6.78 -3.28
N VAL A 17 -21.99 -7.12 -4.10
CA VAL A 17 -21.64 -8.53 -4.39
C VAL A 17 -20.73 -9.15 -3.30
N LEU A 18 -20.21 -8.33 -2.39
CA LEU A 18 -19.50 -8.81 -1.20
C LEU A 18 -20.51 -9.36 -0.19
N ARG A 19 -20.36 -10.61 0.17
CA ARG A 19 -21.30 -11.33 1.05
C ARG A 19 -20.57 -12.10 2.12
N VAL A 20 -21.17 -12.15 3.29
CA VAL A 20 -20.72 -13.07 4.35
C VAL A 20 -21.03 -14.50 3.89
N CYS A 21 -20.05 -15.38 4.05
CA CYS A 21 -20.15 -16.79 3.77
C CYS A 21 -19.46 -17.61 4.86
N GLU A 22 -19.75 -18.91 4.91
CA GLU A 22 -18.98 -19.87 5.69
C GLU A 22 -17.96 -20.58 4.78
N ARG A 23 -16.74 -20.71 5.29
CA ARG A 23 -15.62 -21.39 4.63
C ARG A 23 -14.95 -22.33 5.63
N ALA A 24 -14.28 -23.36 5.13
CA ALA A 24 -13.39 -24.16 5.97
C ALA A 24 -12.22 -23.29 6.45
N GLN A 25 -11.86 -23.42 7.72
CA GLN A 25 -10.67 -22.77 8.25
C GLN A 25 -9.45 -23.31 7.47
N PRO A 26 -8.57 -22.41 6.96
CA PRO A 26 -7.40 -22.85 6.20
C PRO A 26 -6.37 -23.51 7.12
N VAL A 27 -5.57 -24.41 6.53
CA VAL A 27 -4.49 -25.11 7.23
C VAL A 27 -3.16 -24.58 6.71
N PRO A 28 -2.26 -24.08 7.59
CA PRO A 28 -0.97 -23.59 7.16
C PRO A 28 -0.09 -24.73 6.63
N GLY A 29 0.61 -24.45 5.55
CA GLY A 29 1.62 -25.33 4.97
C GLY A 29 3.01 -25.07 5.53
N VAL A 30 4.02 -25.68 4.87
CA VAL A 30 5.44 -25.42 5.20
C VAL A 30 5.79 -23.95 4.94
N GLY A 31 6.43 -23.31 5.90
CA GLY A 31 6.79 -21.89 5.84
C GLY A 31 5.62 -20.93 6.08
N GLU A 32 4.46 -21.42 6.57
CA GLU A 32 3.26 -20.61 6.76
C GLU A 32 2.78 -20.63 8.22
N VAL A 33 2.02 -19.60 8.57
CA VAL A 33 1.28 -19.49 9.84
C VAL A 33 -0.20 -19.31 9.60
N LEU A 34 -1.00 -19.82 10.54
CA LEU A 34 -2.42 -19.51 10.68
C LEU A 34 -2.57 -18.31 11.60
N ILE A 35 -3.19 -17.26 11.09
CA ILE A 35 -3.47 -16.04 11.86
C ILE A 35 -4.97 -15.98 12.16
N ARG A 36 -5.33 -15.82 13.44
CA ARG A 36 -6.66 -15.37 13.85
C ARG A 36 -6.72 -13.87 13.63
N VAL A 37 -7.51 -13.47 12.63
CA VAL A 37 -7.58 -12.10 12.16
C VAL A 37 -8.40 -11.24 13.12
N ALA A 38 -7.84 -10.11 13.53
CA ALA A 38 -8.54 -9.09 14.29
C ALA A 38 -9.00 -7.93 13.39
N ALA A 39 -8.20 -7.62 12.37
CA ALA A 39 -8.50 -6.56 11.42
C ALA A 39 -7.86 -6.82 10.05
N SER A 40 -8.48 -6.28 8.98
CA SER A 40 -8.03 -6.42 7.58
C SER A 40 -8.09 -5.07 6.88
N GLY A 41 -7.01 -4.67 6.23
CA GLY A 41 -6.99 -3.42 5.45
C GLY A 41 -7.76 -3.56 4.14
N VAL A 42 -8.47 -2.49 3.75
CA VAL A 42 -9.13 -2.40 2.44
C VAL A 42 -8.23 -1.65 1.47
N ASN A 43 -8.04 -2.23 0.29
CA ASN A 43 -7.13 -1.71 -0.73
C ASN A 43 -7.78 -1.59 -2.10
N ARG A 44 -7.25 -0.74 -2.97
CA ARG A 44 -7.73 -0.59 -4.34
C ARG A 44 -7.71 -1.92 -5.14
N PRO A 45 -6.67 -2.78 -5.01
CA PRO A 45 -6.67 -4.10 -5.62
C PRO A 45 -7.84 -5.00 -5.20
N ASP A 46 -8.35 -4.91 -3.96
CA ASP A 46 -9.54 -5.66 -3.53
C ASP A 46 -10.79 -5.22 -4.33
N VAL A 47 -10.92 -3.92 -4.56
CA VAL A 47 -11.98 -3.36 -5.41
C VAL A 47 -11.83 -3.83 -6.86
N LEU A 48 -10.61 -3.87 -7.38
CA LEU A 48 -10.34 -4.37 -8.74
C LEU A 48 -10.59 -5.88 -8.85
N GLN A 49 -10.25 -6.67 -7.82
CA GLN A 49 -10.58 -8.09 -7.76
C GLN A 49 -12.11 -8.29 -7.78
N ARG A 50 -12.84 -7.55 -6.95
CA ARG A 50 -14.30 -7.58 -6.94
C ARG A 50 -14.92 -7.23 -8.30
N LYS A 51 -14.27 -6.35 -9.08
CA LYS A 51 -14.70 -5.98 -10.44
C LYS A 51 -14.23 -6.96 -11.53
N GLY A 52 -13.45 -7.98 -11.18
CA GLY A 52 -12.89 -8.94 -12.15
C GLY A 52 -11.65 -8.43 -12.91
N HIS A 53 -11.08 -7.30 -12.51
CA HIS A 53 -9.96 -6.67 -13.21
C HIS A 53 -8.58 -6.99 -12.59
N TYR A 54 -8.54 -7.68 -11.45
CA TYR A 54 -7.30 -8.03 -10.76
C TYR A 54 -7.45 -9.40 -10.07
N PRO A 55 -7.37 -10.50 -10.83
CA PRO A 55 -7.58 -11.84 -10.30
C PRO A 55 -6.51 -12.24 -9.27
N ALA A 56 -6.88 -13.12 -8.35
CA ALA A 56 -5.94 -13.72 -7.42
C ALA A 56 -4.88 -14.52 -8.21
N PRO A 57 -3.60 -14.48 -7.81
CA PRO A 57 -2.58 -15.34 -8.39
C PRO A 57 -2.91 -16.82 -8.19
N ALA A 58 -2.38 -17.67 -9.06
CA ALA A 58 -2.53 -19.11 -8.91
C ALA A 58 -2.04 -19.60 -7.53
N GLY A 59 -2.84 -20.40 -6.86
CA GLY A 59 -2.55 -20.90 -5.51
C GLY A 59 -2.89 -19.97 -4.35
N ALA A 60 -3.24 -18.71 -4.62
CA ALA A 60 -3.75 -17.81 -3.59
C ALA A 60 -5.24 -18.04 -3.33
N SER A 61 -5.72 -17.62 -2.15
CA SER A 61 -7.14 -17.65 -1.80
C SER A 61 -7.98 -16.84 -2.80
N ASP A 62 -9.16 -17.32 -3.12
CA ASP A 62 -10.17 -16.61 -3.91
C ASP A 62 -10.82 -15.44 -3.13
N LEU A 63 -10.77 -15.51 -1.80
CA LEU A 63 -11.26 -14.45 -0.94
C LEU A 63 -10.38 -13.20 -1.08
N PRO A 64 -10.97 -11.98 -1.05
CA PRO A 64 -10.22 -10.73 -1.04
C PRO A 64 -9.47 -10.52 0.28
N GLY A 65 -8.72 -9.41 0.34
CA GLY A 65 -7.95 -9.00 1.50
C GLY A 65 -6.47 -9.29 1.36
N LEU A 66 -5.67 -8.24 1.20
CA LEU A 66 -4.23 -8.32 0.92
C LEU A 66 -3.36 -8.03 2.14
N GLU A 67 -3.96 -7.66 3.27
CA GLU A 67 -3.26 -7.40 4.52
C GLU A 67 -4.16 -7.62 5.72
N VAL A 68 -3.56 -8.05 6.80
CA VAL A 68 -4.25 -8.30 8.08
C VAL A 68 -3.38 -7.91 9.27
N ALA A 69 -4.01 -7.79 10.43
CA ALA A 69 -3.37 -7.92 11.74
C ALA A 69 -4.18 -8.89 12.59
N GLY A 70 -3.48 -9.60 13.48
CA GLY A 70 -4.09 -10.59 14.36
C GLY A 70 -3.06 -11.36 15.16
N VAL A 71 -3.45 -12.52 15.64
CA VAL A 71 -2.63 -13.37 16.50
C VAL A 71 -2.29 -14.67 15.78
N ILE A 72 -1.03 -15.08 15.83
CA ILE A 72 -0.60 -16.40 15.33
C ILE A 72 -1.22 -17.48 16.21
N GLU A 73 -2.02 -18.36 15.62
CA GLU A 73 -2.62 -19.53 16.30
C GLU A 73 -1.69 -20.76 16.22
N SER A 74 -1.14 -21.03 15.03
CA SER A 74 -0.28 -22.17 14.74
C SER A 74 0.51 -21.93 13.45
N GLY A 75 1.39 -22.86 13.09
CA GLY A 75 2.13 -22.80 11.84
C GLY A 75 3.39 -23.66 11.85
N ASP A 76 4.26 -23.44 10.86
CA ASP A 76 5.56 -24.09 10.78
C ASP A 76 6.48 -23.59 11.90
N ALA A 77 6.73 -24.44 12.89
CA ALA A 77 7.51 -24.10 14.07
C ALA A 77 8.96 -23.72 13.74
N GLN A 78 9.57 -24.39 12.74
CA GLN A 78 10.94 -24.10 12.34
C GLN A 78 11.02 -22.74 11.64
N ALA A 79 10.11 -22.45 10.73
CA ALA A 79 10.03 -21.17 10.03
C ALA A 79 9.72 -20.02 11.00
N MET A 80 8.78 -20.20 11.93
CA MET A 80 8.48 -19.19 12.96
C MET A 80 9.72 -18.88 13.81
N ALA A 81 10.41 -19.91 14.32
CA ALA A 81 11.62 -19.73 15.15
C ALA A 81 12.71 -18.96 14.37
N ALA A 82 12.92 -19.27 13.08
CA ALA A 82 13.88 -18.56 12.23
C ALA A 82 13.57 -17.06 12.04
N HIS A 83 12.31 -16.64 12.22
CA HIS A 83 11.87 -15.25 12.11
C HIS A 83 11.60 -14.59 13.48
N GLY A 84 11.86 -15.31 14.58
CA GLY A 84 11.61 -14.84 15.94
C GLY A 84 10.12 -14.66 16.23
N LEU A 85 9.30 -15.55 15.73
CA LEU A 85 7.85 -15.59 15.92
C LEU A 85 7.43 -16.89 16.61
N GLN A 86 6.31 -16.85 17.33
CA GLN A 86 5.72 -18.00 18.02
C GLN A 86 4.19 -17.88 18.08
N PRO A 87 3.47 -18.96 18.35
CA PRO A 87 2.03 -18.90 18.62
C PRO A 87 1.75 -17.95 19.79
N GLY A 88 0.68 -17.14 19.64
CA GLY A 88 0.30 -16.09 20.57
C GLY A 88 0.86 -14.69 20.21
N ASP A 89 1.83 -14.59 19.32
CA ASP A 89 2.38 -13.29 18.90
C ASP A 89 1.35 -12.51 18.08
N ARG A 90 1.28 -11.20 18.36
CA ARG A 90 0.52 -10.24 17.53
C ARG A 90 1.36 -9.85 16.33
N VAL A 91 0.80 -10.07 15.14
CA VAL A 91 1.47 -9.77 13.86
C VAL A 91 0.57 -8.99 12.92
N CYS A 92 1.19 -8.26 12.00
CA CYS A 92 0.55 -7.86 10.75
C CYS A 92 1.26 -8.53 9.57
N ALA A 93 0.52 -8.82 8.51
CA ALA A 93 1.04 -9.60 7.40
C ALA A 93 0.53 -9.10 6.05
N LEU A 94 1.43 -9.14 5.03
CA LEU A 94 1.07 -8.96 3.64
C LEU A 94 0.61 -10.30 3.06
N LEU A 95 -0.53 -10.31 2.38
CA LEU A 95 -1.15 -11.50 1.82
C LEU A 95 -1.28 -11.41 0.29
N ALA A 96 -1.50 -12.58 -0.35
CA ALA A 96 -1.91 -12.63 -1.75
C ALA A 96 -3.44 -12.75 -1.92
N GLY A 97 -4.19 -12.81 -0.83
CA GLY A 97 -5.64 -12.96 -0.71
C GLY A 97 -6.00 -13.62 0.61
N GLY A 98 -7.30 -13.74 0.92
CA GLY A 98 -7.79 -14.45 2.11
C GLY A 98 -7.90 -13.60 3.38
N GLY A 99 -7.50 -12.33 3.34
CA GLY A 99 -7.54 -11.46 4.53
C GLY A 99 -8.95 -11.08 4.99
N TYR A 100 -9.96 -11.21 4.14
CA TYR A 100 -11.35 -10.95 4.54
C TYR A 100 -12.00 -12.20 5.13
N ALA A 101 -11.40 -12.73 6.19
CA ALA A 101 -11.87 -13.92 6.91
C ALA A 101 -11.42 -13.88 8.36
N GLN A 102 -12.10 -14.65 9.22
CA GLN A 102 -11.73 -14.77 10.63
C GLN A 102 -10.37 -15.43 10.85
N TRP A 103 -9.94 -16.28 9.91
CA TRP A 103 -8.60 -16.87 9.89
C TRP A 103 -8.03 -16.83 8.47
N CYS A 104 -6.75 -16.57 8.37
CA CYS A 104 -6.02 -16.64 7.11
C CYS A 104 -4.67 -17.32 7.30
N VAL A 105 -4.11 -17.80 6.19
CA VAL A 105 -2.74 -18.29 6.15
C VAL A 105 -1.84 -17.22 5.56
N ALA A 106 -0.67 -17.05 6.17
CA ALA A 106 0.35 -16.11 5.71
C ALA A 106 1.72 -16.78 5.67
N PRO A 107 2.58 -16.50 4.66
CA PRO A 107 3.99 -16.89 4.71
C PRO A 107 4.66 -16.21 5.92
N VAL A 108 5.41 -16.98 6.72
CA VAL A 108 6.10 -16.49 7.93
C VAL A 108 6.98 -15.27 7.61
N GLU A 109 7.68 -15.32 6.48
CA GLU A 109 8.59 -14.25 6.04
C GLU A 109 7.91 -12.91 5.69
N GLN A 110 6.57 -12.92 5.56
CA GLN A 110 5.76 -11.72 5.32
C GLN A 110 5.02 -11.25 6.57
N CYS A 111 5.23 -11.92 7.70
CA CYS A 111 4.68 -11.55 9.00
C CYS A 111 5.65 -10.64 9.74
N LEU A 112 5.13 -9.54 10.26
CA LEU A 112 5.88 -8.57 11.04
C LEU A 112 5.22 -8.43 12.42
N PRO A 113 5.97 -8.39 13.53
CA PRO A 113 5.37 -8.14 14.84
C PRO A 113 4.66 -6.78 14.83
N VAL A 114 3.50 -6.70 15.47
CA VAL A 114 2.79 -5.41 15.61
C VAL A 114 3.69 -4.44 16.36
N PRO A 115 3.94 -3.23 15.81
CA PRO A 115 4.75 -2.21 16.50
C PRO A 115 4.16 -1.88 17.88
N ALA A 116 5.01 -1.64 18.86
CA ALA A 116 4.59 -1.29 20.21
C ALA A 116 3.69 -0.03 20.18
N GLY A 117 2.59 -0.09 20.93
CA GLY A 117 1.64 1.00 21.04
C GLY A 117 0.58 1.07 19.94
N LEU A 118 0.66 0.25 18.88
CA LEU A 118 -0.38 0.20 17.85
C LEU A 118 -1.48 -0.82 18.18
N SER A 119 -2.70 -0.46 17.86
CA SER A 119 -3.86 -1.35 17.83
C SER A 119 -3.80 -2.30 16.63
N ASP A 120 -4.61 -3.36 16.64
CA ASP A 120 -4.71 -4.27 15.48
C ASP A 120 -5.29 -3.57 14.25
N VAL A 121 -6.20 -2.61 14.45
CA VAL A 121 -6.76 -1.78 13.37
C VAL A 121 -5.67 -0.96 12.68
N GLU A 122 -4.81 -0.32 13.45
CA GLU A 122 -3.67 0.45 12.92
C GLU A 122 -2.65 -0.48 12.26
N ALA A 123 -2.31 -1.60 12.88
CA ALA A 123 -1.36 -2.57 12.35
C ALA A 123 -1.84 -3.21 11.03
N ALA A 124 -3.14 -3.50 10.89
CA ALA A 124 -3.73 -4.02 9.65
C ALA A 124 -3.70 -3.03 8.48
N SER A 125 -3.36 -1.77 8.72
CA SER A 125 -3.28 -0.73 7.69
C SER A 125 -1.85 -0.53 7.13
N LEU A 126 -0.87 -1.27 7.64
CA LEU A 126 0.55 -1.08 7.33
C LEU A 126 1.04 -1.90 6.12
N PRO A 127 0.80 -3.25 6.04
CA PRO A 127 1.56 -4.10 5.13
C PRO A 127 1.47 -3.68 3.66
N GLU A 128 0.27 -3.56 3.10
CA GLU A 128 0.10 -3.28 1.66
C GLU A 128 0.73 -1.95 1.25
N THR A 129 0.58 -0.92 2.08
CA THR A 129 1.09 0.42 1.77
C THR A 129 2.58 0.54 2.00
N PHE A 130 3.09 0.03 3.11
CA PHE A 130 4.51 0.17 3.45
C PHE A 130 5.41 -0.72 2.58
N PHE A 131 4.99 -1.95 2.29
CA PHE A 131 5.70 -2.81 1.33
C PHE A 131 5.73 -2.20 -0.07
N THR A 132 4.60 -1.63 -0.52
CA THR A 132 4.52 -0.98 -1.84
C THR A 132 5.41 0.25 -1.89
N VAL A 133 5.37 1.13 -0.90
CA VAL A 133 6.22 2.33 -0.87
C VAL A 133 7.69 1.95 -0.79
N TRP A 134 8.06 1.02 0.12
CA TRP A 134 9.45 0.61 0.28
C TRP A 134 10.02 0.07 -1.02
N SER A 135 9.35 -0.93 -1.61
CA SER A 135 9.85 -1.58 -2.82
C SER A 135 9.92 -0.67 -4.05
N ASN A 136 9.07 0.38 -4.12
CA ASN A 136 9.05 1.26 -5.28
C ASN A 136 9.86 2.54 -5.10
N VAL A 137 9.79 3.17 -3.93
CA VAL A 137 10.47 4.44 -3.67
C VAL A 137 11.94 4.23 -3.29
N PHE A 138 12.20 3.23 -2.41
CA PHE A 138 13.56 3.01 -1.89
C PHE A 138 14.31 1.94 -2.67
N ASP A 139 13.75 0.74 -2.86
CA ASP A 139 14.47 -0.35 -3.54
C ASP A 139 14.58 -0.14 -5.05
N ARG A 140 13.53 0.37 -5.72
CA ARG A 140 13.47 0.49 -7.18
C ARG A 140 13.87 1.87 -7.68
N ALA A 141 13.31 2.93 -7.12
CA ALA A 141 13.62 4.30 -7.52
C ALA A 141 14.83 4.88 -6.78
N HIS A 142 15.35 4.18 -5.76
CA HIS A 142 16.56 4.56 -5.01
C HIS A 142 16.51 5.99 -4.50
N LEU A 143 15.37 6.41 -3.90
CA LEU A 143 15.24 7.72 -3.28
C LEU A 143 16.32 7.91 -2.20
N ARG A 144 16.99 9.06 -2.22
CA ARG A 144 18.06 9.41 -1.30
C ARG A 144 17.71 10.67 -0.50
N ALA A 145 18.36 10.82 0.65
CA ALA A 145 18.27 12.07 1.41
C ALA A 145 18.72 13.28 0.56
N GLY A 146 18.00 14.38 0.68
CA GLY A 146 18.21 15.57 -0.13
C GLY A 146 17.53 15.61 -1.49
N GLU A 147 17.02 14.47 -2.00
CA GLU A 147 16.23 14.41 -3.22
C GLU A 147 14.79 14.90 -3.01
N THR A 148 14.11 15.22 -4.10
CA THR A 148 12.70 15.60 -4.13
C THR A 148 11.84 14.43 -4.58
N LEU A 149 10.89 14.03 -3.72
CA LEU A 149 9.86 13.02 -4.00
C LEU A 149 8.54 13.70 -4.35
N LEU A 150 8.02 13.47 -5.54
CA LEU A 150 6.65 13.79 -5.91
C LEU A 150 5.73 12.57 -5.68
N VAL A 151 4.70 12.73 -4.87
CA VAL A 151 3.72 11.68 -4.56
C VAL A 151 2.40 12.04 -5.23
N GLN A 152 2.02 11.32 -6.27
CA GLN A 152 0.68 11.45 -6.86
C GLN A 152 -0.35 10.82 -5.92
N GLY A 153 -1.43 11.56 -5.63
CA GLY A 153 -2.49 11.08 -4.72
C GLY A 153 -2.06 10.97 -3.26
N GLY A 154 -1.43 12.02 -2.72
CA GLY A 154 -0.87 12.07 -1.36
C GLY A 154 -1.83 11.71 -0.23
N SER A 155 -3.14 11.91 -0.40
CA SER A 155 -4.15 11.57 0.61
C SER A 155 -4.59 10.10 0.60
N SER A 156 -4.11 9.27 -0.34
CA SER A 156 -4.39 7.83 -0.37
C SER A 156 -3.62 7.07 0.71
N GLY A 157 -3.98 5.80 0.95
CA GLY A 157 -3.21 4.93 1.87
C GLY A 157 -1.73 4.84 1.50
N ILE A 158 -1.41 4.71 0.22
CA ILE A 158 -0.03 4.75 -0.29
C ILE A 158 0.59 6.13 -0.07
N GLY A 159 -0.17 7.20 -0.39
CA GLY A 159 0.33 8.57 -0.29
C GLY A 159 0.71 8.96 1.13
N VAL A 160 -0.11 8.62 2.13
CA VAL A 160 0.19 8.95 3.53
C VAL A 160 1.43 8.20 4.05
N ALA A 161 1.66 6.97 3.59
CA ALA A 161 2.88 6.23 3.90
C ALA A 161 4.10 6.84 3.18
N ALA A 162 3.99 7.17 1.89
CA ALA A 162 5.07 7.74 1.09
C ALA A 162 5.51 9.12 1.60
N ILE A 163 4.56 9.98 1.99
CA ILE A 163 4.86 11.31 2.56
C ILE A 163 5.69 11.15 3.82
N GLN A 164 5.24 10.34 4.77
CA GLN A 164 5.90 10.17 6.05
C GLN A 164 7.28 9.50 5.91
N LEU A 165 7.38 8.43 5.10
CA LEU A 165 8.66 7.76 4.87
C LEU A 165 9.63 8.66 4.10
N GLY A 166 9.19 9.32 3.02
CA GLY A 166 10.03 10.26 2.28
C GLY A 166 10.64 11.33 3.19
N ARG A 167 9.80 11.93 4.06
CA ARG A 167 10.27 12.90 5.04
C ARG A 167 11.23 12.30 6.07
N ALA A 168 10.89 11.13 6.63
CA ALA A 168 11.72 10.47 7.66
C ALA A 168 13.10 10.08 7.13
N PHE A 169 13.20 9.77 5.83
CA PHE A 169 14.48 9.48 5.16
C PHE A 169 15.14 10.71 4.50
N GLY A 170 14.70 11.92 4.84
CA GLY A 170 15.39 13.15 4.48
C GLY A 170 15.13 13.69 3.08
N ALA A 171 14.06 13.25 2.41
CA ALA A 171 13.66 13.81 1.13
C ALA A 171 12.77 15.04 1.30
N THR A 172 12.80 15.95 0.32
CA THR A 172 11.78 16.99 0.16
C THR A 172 10.55 16.35 -0.50
N VAL A 173 9.40 16.36 0.19
CA VAL A 173 8.19 15.70 -0.30
C VAL A 173 7.21 16.73 -0.83
N ILE A 174 6.80 16.55 -2.09
CA ILE A 174 5.70 17.27 -2.75
C ILE A 174 4.57 16.26 -2.96
N ALA A 175 3.36 16.57 -2.54
CA ALA A 175 2.21 15.69 -2.72
C ALA A 175 1.14 16.36 -3.60
N THR A 176 0.45 15.59 -4.44
CA THR A 176 -0.75 16.08 -5.12
C THR A 176 -2.00 15.55 -4.44
N ALA A 177 -3.06 16.35 -4.38
CA ALA A 177 -4.34 15.94 -3.82
C ALA A 177 -5.51 16.61 -4.57
N GLY A 178 -6.73 16.04 -4.41
CA GLY A 178 -7.91 16.47 -5.18
C GLY A 178 -8.71 17.63 -4.57
N SER A 179 -8.35 18.13 -3.40
CA SER A 179 -9.00 19.27 -2.73
C SER A 179 -8.04 19.94 -1.75
N GLU A 180 -8.35 21.18 -1.36
CA GLU A 180 -7.58 21.94 -0.37
C GLU A 180 -7.53 21.23 0.98
N ASP A 181 -8.63 20.64 1.46
CA ASP A 181 -8.65 19.88 2.72
C ASP A 181 -7.68 18.69 2.67
N LYS A 182 -7.61 18.00 1.52
CA LYS A 182 -6.67 16.90 1.33
C LYS A 182 -5.24 17.37 1.22
N CYS A 183 -5.01 18.54 0.62
CA CYS A 183 -3.70 19.19 0.61
C CYS A 183 -3.26 19.55 2.04
N ALA A 184 -4.14 20.15 2.83
CA ALA A 184 -3.87 20.47 4.24
C ALA A 184 -3.52 19.21 5.05
N ALA A 185 -4.24 18.10 4.82
CA ALA A 185 -3.91 16.82 5.45
C ALA A 185 -2.53 16.28 5.02
N CYS A 186 -2.15 16.40 3.74
CA CYS A 186 -0.82 16.02 3.27
C CYS A 186 0.28 16.84 3.95
N LEU A 187 0.08 18.15 4.12
CA LEU A 187 1.02 19.02 4.84
C LEU A 187 1.13 18.63 6.31
N ALA A 188 0.00 18.36 6.98
CA ALA A 188 -0.02 17.91 8.37
C ALA A 188 0.70 16.56 8.58
N LEU A 189 0.71 15.68 7.56
CA LEU A 189 1.43 14.41 7.54
C LEU A 189 2.93 14.56 7.26
N GLY A 190 3.38 15.78 6.93
CA GLY A 190 4.78 16.08 6.75
C GLY A 190 5.23 16.30 5.30
N ALA A 191 4.32 16.40 4.33
CA ALA A 191 4.68 16.93 3.02
C ALA A 191 5.19 18.37 3.15
N HIS A 192 6.26 18.70 2.43
CA HIS A 192 6.79 20.06 2.41
C HIS A 192 5.91 20.98 1.56
N HIS A 193 5.31 20.43 0.52
CA HIS A 193 4.38 21.12 -0.36
C HIS A 193 3.22 20.20 -0.75
N ALA A 194 2.04 20.77 -0.96
CA ALA A 194 0.88 20.06 -1.46
C ALA A 194 0.24 20.87 -2.59
N ILE A 195 -0.16 20.18 -3.67
CA ILE A 195 -0.69 20.77 -4.90
C ILE A 195 -2.10 20.26 -5.12
N ALA A 196 -3.07 21.17 -5.21
CA ALA A 196 -4.45 20.86 -5.53
C ALA A 196 -4.59 20.67 -7.06
N TYR A 197 -4.36 19.46 -7.57
CA TYR A 197 -4.25 19.17 -9.00
C TYR A 197 -5.51 19.49 -9.83
N ARG A 198 -6.65 19.75 -9.17
CA ARG A 198 -7.88 20.16 -9.87
C ARG A 198 -7.91 21.64 -10.25
N SER A 199 -7.19 22.46 -9.51
CA SER A 199 -7.11 23.93 -9.69
C SER A 199 -5.73 24.41 -10.10
N GLN A 200 -4.70 23.59 -9.93
CA GLN A 200 -3.30 23.93 -10.18
C GLN A 200 -2.66 22.95 -11.18
N ASP A 201 -1.80 23.46 -12.05
CA ASP A 201 -0.95 22.60 -12.89
C ASP A 201 0.24 22.08 -12.06
N PHE A 202 0.23 20.78 -11.76
CA PHE A 202 1.27 20.21 -10.92
C PHE A 202 2.67 20.29 -11.55
N VAL A 203 2.78 20.30 -12.89
CA VAL A 203 4.07 20.44 -13.58
C VAL A 203 4.67 21.81 -13.30
N ALA A 204 3.88 22.86 -13.52
CA ALA A 204 4.30 24.25 -13.24
C ALA A 204 4.65 24.44 -11.77
N GLU A 205 3.84 23.89 -10.86
CA GLU A 205 4.07 24.00 -9.41
C GLU A 205 5.32 23.24 -8.96
N VAL A 206 5.55 22.00 -9.44
CA VAL A 206 6.79 21.26 -9.13
C VAL A 206 8.01 22.02 -9.61
N LEU A 207 8.00 22.55 -10.83
CA LEU A 207 9.11 23.34 -11.36
C LEU A 207 9.31 24.64 -10.56
N ARG A 208 8.24 25.33 -10.18
CA ARG A 208 8.31 26.53 -9.33
C ARG A 208 8.92 26.22 -7.96
N ILE A 209 8.44 25.15 -7.29
CA ILE A 209 8.93 24.73 -5.97
C ILE A 209 10.41 24.35 -6.02
N THR A 210 10.82 23.63 -7.06
CA THR A 210 12.18 23.14 -7.24
C THR A 210 13.11 24.12 -8.00
N GLN A 211 12.64 25.35 -8.24
CA GLN A 211 13.39 26.39 -8.96
C GLN A 211 13.88 25.92 -10.36
N GLY A 212 13.01 25.20 -11.05
CA GLY A 212 13.28 24.67 -12.39
C GLY A 212 14.03 23.33 -12.43
N ARG A 213 14.52 22.79 -11.30
CA ARG A 213 15.27 21.53 -11.26
C ARG A 213 14.36 20.31 -11.53
N GLY A 214 13.17 20.28 -11.02
CA GLY A 214 12.24 19.15 -11.10
C GLY A 214 12.37 18.18 -9.92
N ALA A 215 11.50 17.14 -9.91
CA ALA A 215 11.48 16.09 -8.92
C ALA A 215 12.46 14.96 -9.28
N ASP A 216 13.16 14.41 -8.30
CA ASP A 216 14.10 13.30 -8.53
C ASP A 216 13.38 11.96 -8.64
N VAL A 217 12.33 11.77 -7.84
CA VAL A 217 11.50 10.55 -7.86
C VAL A 217 10.02 10.94 -7.91
N VAL A 218 9.27 10.24 -8.76
CA VAL A 218 7.80 10.30 -8.79
C VAL A 218 7.25 8.93 -8.41
N LEU A 219 6.39 8.89 -7.40
CA LEU A 219 5.55 7.74 -7.10
C LEU A 219 4.19 7.95 -7.76
N ASP A 220 3.93 7.19 -8.80
CA ASP A 220 2.76 7.36 -9.67
C ASP A 220 1.76 6.21 -9.51
N MET A 221 0.51 6.55 -9.16
CA MET A 221 -0.63 5.63 -9.16
C MET A 221 -1.70 5.99 -10.21
N VAL A 222 -1.41 6.98 -11.04
CA VAL A 222 -2.35 7.52 -12.05
C VAL A 222 -2.05 6.95 -13.42
N ALA A 223 -0.80 7.05 -13.87
CA ALA A 223 -0.35 6.68 -15.22
C ALA A 223 -1.12 7.43 -16.35
N GLY A 224 -1.31 6.79 -17.50
CA GLY A 224 -2.00 7.44 -18.63
C GLY A 224 -1.31 8.73 -19.03
N ASP A 225 -2.11 9.78 -19.21
CA ASP A 225 -1.62 11.12 -19.63
C ASP A 225 -0.73 11.81 -18.57
N TYR A 226 -0.72 11.31 -17.33
CA TYR A 226 0.17 11.84 -16.29
C TYR A 226 1.64 11.57 -16.57
N VAL A 227 1.97 10.44 -17.20
CA VAL A 227 3.37 10.05 -17.48
C VAL A 227 4.09 11.12 -18.32
N ALA A 228 3.46 11.68 -19.34
CA ALA A 228 4.05 12.75 -20.15
C ALA A 228 4.35 14.00 -19.31
N ARG A 229 3.39 14.39 -18.50
CA ARG A 229 3.49 15.54 -17.59
C ARG A 229 4.55 15.32 -16.49
N GLU A 230 4.65 14.12 -15.98
CA GLU A 230 5.68 13.73 -15.00
C GLU A 230 7.07 13.80 -15.62
N VAL A 231 7.24 13.31 -16.86
CA VAL A 231 8.49 13.46 -17.62
C VAL A 231 8.87 14.94 -17.73
N ASP A 232 7.91 15.85 -17.88
CA ASP A 232 8.18 17.30 -18.01
C ASP A 232 8.69 17.93 -16.71
N CYS A 233 8.29 17.43 -15.54
CA CYS A 233 8.69 17.96 -14.24
C CYS A 233 9.71 17.09 -13.48
N LEU A 234 10.28 16.04 -14.08
CA LEU A 234 11.41 15.31 -13.48
C LEU A 234 12.70 16.16 -13.47
N ALA A 235 13.59 15.88 -12.57
CA ALA A 235 14.98 16.32 -12.62
C ALA A 235 15.77 15.50 -13.66
N GLU A 236 17.01 15.89 -13.98
CA GLU A 236 17.94 15.01 -14.69
C GLU A 236 18.21 13.74 -13.87
N ASP A 237 18.37 12.60 -14.54
CA ASP A 237 18.45 11.27 -13.93
C ASP A 237 17.22 10.89 -13.08
N GLY A 238 16.10 11.60 -13.25
CA GLY A 238 14.86 11.41 -12.52
C GLY A 238 14.19 10.07 -12.83
N ARG A 239 13.41 9.58 -11.88
CA ARG A 239 12.79 8.24 -11.94
C ARG A 239 11.31 8.31 -11.65
N ILE A 240 10.48 7.65 -12.47
CA ILE A 240 9.05 7.44 -12.25
C ILE A 240 8.83 5.98 -11.86
N ALA A 241 8.21 5.74 -10.71
CA ALA A 241 7.76 4.43 -10.27
C ALA A 241 6.23 4.34 -10.37
N ILE A 242 5.74 3.67 -11.42
CA ILE A 242 4.31 3.45 -11.66
C ILE A 242 3.86 2.23 -10.84
N ILE A 243 2.86 2.40 -9.97
CA ILE A 243 2.32 1.36 -9.10
C ILE A 243 0.85 1.06 -9.37
N ALA A 244 0.16 1.91 -10.13
CA ALA A 244 -1.21 1.70 -10.58
C ALA A 244 -1.48 2.50 -11.85
N VAL A 245 -2.62 2.24 -12.50
CA VAL A 245 -2.99 2.83 -13.79
C VAL A 245 -4.40 3.44 -13.74
N GLN A 246 -4.70 4.18 -12.67
CA GLN A 246 -6.06 4.71 -12.44
C GLN A 246 -6.51 5.72 -13.51
N GLY A 247 -5.58 6.43 -14.14
CA GLY A 247 -5.82 7.38 -15.23
C GLY A 247 -5.74 6.77 -16.63
N GLY A 248 -5.34 5.48 -16.73
CA GLY A 248 -5.28 4.75 -17.98
C GLY A 248 -4.05 3.86 -18.11
N VAL A 249 -4.17 2.83 -18.95
CA VAL A 249 -3.11 1.81 -19.15
C VAL A 249 -2.13 2.18 -20.28
N ARG A 250 -2.44 3.20 -21.06
CA ARG A 250 -1.60 3.65 -22.18
C ARG A 250 -1.09 5.05 -21.89
N ALA A 251 0.21 5.25 -22.12
CA ALA A 251 0.87 6.54 -21.99
C ALA A 251 1.64 6.88 -23.27
N ALA A 252 1.60 8.13 -23.67
CA ALA A 252 2.47 8.66 -24.74
C ALA A 252 3.35 9.75 -24.13
N PHE A 253 4.65 9.72 -24.39
CA PHE A 253 5.62 10.69 -23.88
C PHE A 253 6.75 10.93 -24.89
N ASP A 254 7.49 12.05 -24.74
CA ASP A 254 8.63 12.38 -25.57
C ASP A 254 9.85 11.54 -25.18
N ALA A 255 10.15 10.50 -25.97
CA ALA A 255 11.32 9.66 -25.79
C ALA A 255 12.66 10.43 -25.93
N GLY A 256 12.65 11.54 -26.67
CA GLY A 256 13.81 12.43 -26.78
C GLY A 256 14.14 13.13 -25.46
N LYS A 257 13.11 13.53 -24.69
CA LYS A 257 13.32 14.05 -23.32
C LYS A 257 13.89 12.99 -22.41
N LEU A 258 13.34 11.76 -22.46
CA LEU A 258 13.82 10.62 -21.67
C LEU A 258 15.32 10.36 -21.97
N LEU A 259 15.71 10.32 -23.24
CA LEU A 259 17.09 10.11 -23.64
C LEU A 259 18.02 11.23 -23.16
N ARG A 260 17.69 12.49 -23.48
CA ARG A 260 18.58 13.64 -23.18
C ARG A 260 18.76 13.86 -21.69
N ARG A 261 17.75 13.58 -20.88
CA ARG A 261 17.75 13.80 -19.42
C ARG A 261 18.02 12.53 -18.62
N ARG A 262 18.32 11.41 -19.29
CA ARG A 262 18.67 10.10 -18.69
C ARG A 262 17.59 9.59 -17.71
N LEU A 263 16.32 9.80 -18.07
CA LEU A 263 15.21 9.47 -17.19
C LEU A 263 14.93 7.96 -17.15
N THR A 264 14.39 7.47 -16.04
CA THR A 264 13.94 6.10 -15.88
C THR A 264 12.43 6.06 -15.63
N ILE A 265 11.73 5.25 -16.40
CA ILE A 265 10.31 4.91 -16.15
C ILE A 265 10.27 3.43 -15.83
N THR A 266 9.75 3.10 -14.66
CA THR A 266 9.62 1.71 -14.20
C THR A 266 8.23 1.47 -13.60
N GLY A 267 7.82 0.22 -13.54
CA GLY A 267 6.55 -0.16 -12.92
C GLY A 267 6.68 -1.49 -12.19
N SER A 268 5.78 -1.73 -11.24
CA SER A 268 5.75 -2.99 -10.52
C SER A 268 4.35 -3.36 -10.04
N THR A 269 4.17 -4.66 -9.84
CA THR A 269 3.11 -5.22 -9.02
C THR A 269 3.76 -6.06 -7.92
N LEU A 270 3.16 -6.11 -6.74
CA LEU A 270 3.73 -6.81 -5.60
C LEU A 270 3.05 -8.16 -5.35
N ARG A 271 1.75 -8.27 -5.59
CA ARG A 271 0.91 -9.41 -5.21
C ARG A 271 1.45 -10.76 -5.69
N ALA A 272 1.85 -10.84 -6.97
CA ALA A 272 2.35 -12.07 -7.61
C ALA A 272 3.86 -12.30 -7.44
N ARG A 273 4.58 -11.42 -6.72
CA ARG A 273 6.03 -11.60 -6.50
C ARG A 273 6.29 -12.81 -5.57
N PRO A 274 7.43 -13.50 -5.77
CA PRO A 274 7.83 -14.61 -4.90
C PRO A 274 7.88 -14.20 -3.41
N GLY A 275 7.64 -15.17 -2.53
CA GLY A 275 7.72 -14.98 -1.08
C GLY A 275 9.05 -14.36 -0.65
N ALA A 276 10.18 -14.91 -1.08
CA ALA A 276 11.51 -14.39 -0.74
C ALA A 276 11.73 -12.91 -1.09
N PHE A 277 11.13 -12.43 -2.19
CA PHE A 277 11.16 -11.01 -2.55
C PHE A 277 10.40 -10.16 -1.51
N LYS A 278 9.21 -10.59 -1.13
CA LYS A 278 8.41 -9.88 -0.11
C LYS A 278 9.03 -10.01 1.28
N GLY A 279 9.63 -11.16 1.59
CA GLY A 279 10.39 -11.37 2.84
C GLY A 279 11.58 -10.43 2.96
N ALA A 280 12.28 -10.13 1.85
CA ALA A 280 13.34 -9.12 1.86
C ALA A 280 12.81 -7.71 2.21
N ILE A 281 11.67 -7.32 1.64
CA ILE A 281 11.01 -6.05 1.99
C ILE A 281 10.59 -6.05 3.47
N ALA A 282 10.00 -7.15 3.96
CA ALA A 282 9.60 -7.27 5.37
C ALA A 282 10.78 -7.05 6.32
N ARG A 283 11.93 -7.66 6.03
CA ARG A 283 13.15 -7.45 6.82
C ARG A 283 13.61 -5.99 6.81
N ALA A 284 13.65 -5.36 5.64
CA ALA A 284 14.02 -3.95 5.50
C ALA A 284 13.05 -3.02 6.26
N LEU A 285 11.74 -3.27 6.17
CA LEU A 285 10.74 -2.54 6.93
C LEU A 285 10.95 -2.72 8.45
N ARG A 286 11.18 -3.95 8.91
CA ARG A 286 11.44 -4.24 10.32
C ARG A 286 12.68 -3.50 10.84
N GLU A 287 13.73 -3.42 10.04
CA GLU A 287 14.98 -2.76 10.39
C GLU A 287 14.87 -1.23 10.37
N HIS A 288 14.28 -0.67 9.33
CA HIS A 288 14.38 0.77 9.07
C HIS A 288 13.10 1.54 9.41
N VAL A 289 11.92 0.91 9.36
CA VAL A 289 10.63 1.59 9.50
C VAL A 289 9.94 1.28 10.84
N TRP A 290 10.03 0.05 11.34
CA TRP A 290 9.41 -0.35 12.61
C TRP A 290 9.86 0.49 13.81
N PRO A 291 11.14 0.90 13.93
CA PRO A 291 11.57 1.85 14.95
C PRO A 291 10.89 3.22 14.84
N LEU A 292 10.61 3.69 13.61
CA LEU A 292 9.90 4.95 13.38
C LEU A 292 8.42 4.87 13.80
N LEU A 293 7.78 3.73 13.58
CA LEU A 293 6.42 3.47 14.06
C LEU A 293 6.37 3.38 15.58
N ALA A 294 7.31 2.67 16.20
CA ALA A 294 7.40 2.53 17.65
C ALA A 294 7.66 3.87 18.37
N SER A 295 8.45 4.76 17.78
CA SER A 295 8.71 6.11 18.30
C SER A 295 7.58 7.10 18.01
N GLY A 296 6.64 6.75 17.12
CA GLY A 296 5.58 7.65 16.65
C GLY A 296 6.04 8.72 15.65
N ALA A 297 7.27 8.62 15.13
CA ALA A 297 7.76 9.49 14.06
C ALA A 297 7.03 9.23 12.73
N VAL A 298 6.58 8.01 12.52
CA VAL A 298 5.66 7.59 11.46
C VAL A 298 4.43 6.96 12.12
N ARG A 299 3.25 7.27 11.61
CA ARG A 299 1.99 6.75 12.17
C ARG A 299 1.05 6.27 11.07
N PRO A 300 0.33 5.16 11.28
CA PRO A 300 -0.74 4.76 10.40
C PRO A 300 -1.87 5.80 10.46
N VAL A 301 -2.52 6.03 9.31
CA VAL A 301 -3.66 6.95 9.19
C VAL A 301 -4.88 6.12 8.81
N VAL A 302 -5.68 5.78 9.80
CA VAL A 302 -6.95 5.05 9.59
C VAL A 302 -8.08 6.06 9.56
N TYR A 303 -8.75 6.16 8.40
CA TYR A 303 -9.89 7.06 8.21
C TYR A 303 -11.13 6.53 8.91
N ARG A 304 -11.41 5.23 8.71
CA ARG A 304 -12.59 4.56 9.28
C ARG A 304 -12.42 3.05 9.33
N SER A 305 -12.93 2.44 10.39
CA SER A 305 -13.13 0.99 10.48
C SER A 305 -14.61 0.63 10.29
N PHE A 306 -14.85 -0.56 9.74
CA PHE A 306 -16.17 -1.15 9.57
C PHE A 306 -16.16 -2.58 10.11
N PRO A 307 -17.23 -3.08 10.73
CA PRO A 307 -17.40 -4.51 10.94
C PRO A 307 -17.27 -5.27 9.61
N ALA A 308 -16.66 -6.45 9.61
CA ALA A 308 -16.37 -7.19 8.37
C ALA A 308 -17.61 -7.44 7.50
N HIS A 309 -18.79 -7.66 8.12
CA HIS A 309 -20.05 -7.84 7.38
C HIS A 309 -20.50 -6.57 6.62
N GLU A 310 -19.92 -5.40 6.90
CA GLU A 310 -20.14 -4.15 6.18
C GLU A 310 -19.08 -3.90 5.08
N ALA A 311 -18.34 -4.90 4.65
CA ALA A 311 -17.31 -4.77 3.60
C ALA A 311 -17.81 -4.07 2.33
N ALA A 312 -19.08 -4.24 1.97
CA ALA A 312 -19.69 -3.53 0.85
C ALA A 312 -19.67 -2.00 1.04
N GLN A 313 -19.96 -1.50 2.25
CA GLN A 313 -19.91 -0.08 2.58
C GLN A 313 -18.46 0.44 2.58
N ALA A 314 -17.53 -0.35 3.11
CA ALA A 314 -16.10 -0.03 3.08
C ALA A 314 -15.57 0.11 1.64
N HIS A 315 -15.95 -0.80 0.74
CA HIS A 315 -15.62 -0.70 -0.68
C HIS A 315 -16.28 0.49 -1.38
N ALA A 316 -17.53 0.81 -1.07
CA ALA A 316 -18.20 2.01 -1.59
C ALA A 316 -17.48 3.29 -1.15
N LEU A 317 -17.05 3.36 0.10
CA LEU A 317 -16.22 4.47 0.60
C LEU A 317 -14.88 4.55 -0.12
N MET A 318 -14.19 3.42 -0.36
CA MET A 318 -12.95 3.38 -1.14
C MET A 318 -13.16 3.92 -2.56
N GLU A 319 -14.28 3.59 -3.20
CA GLU A 319 -14.57 4.04 -4.57
C GLU A 319 -14.96 5.52 -4.65
N SER A 320 -15.54 6.09 -3.60
CA SER A 320 -15.87 7.52 -3.56
C SER A 320 -14.63 8.43 -3.56
N ASN A 321 -13.47 7.91 -3.22
CA ASN A 321 -12.23 8.67 -3.03
C ASN A 321 -12.36 9.84 -2.04
N SER A 322 -13.31 9.80 -1.11
CA SER A 322 -13.51 10.88 -0.12
C SER A 322 -12.59 10.75 1.11
N HIS A 323 -12.12 9.54 1.40
CA HIS A 323 -11.28 9.23 2.57
C HIS A 323 -9.84 9.79 2.44
N ILE A 324 -9.16 9.86 3.59
CA ILE A 324 -7.74 10.16 3.73
C ILE A 324 -7.11 9.00 4.48
N GLY A 325 -6.07 8.36 3.92
CA GLY A 325 -5.44 7.19 4.53
C GLY A 325 -6.19 5.89 4.27
N LYS A 326 -6.32 5.05 5.30
CA LYS A 326 -6.77 3.66 5.19
C LYS A 326 -8.20 3.45 5.69
N ILE A 327 -8.85 2.46 5.12
CA ILE A 327 -10.12 1.88 5.55
C ILE A 327 -9.81 0.47 6.05
N VAL A 328 -10.41 0.04 7.16
CA VAL A 328 -10.12 -1.24 7.80
C VAL A 328 -11.41 -1.97 8.14
N LEU A 329 -11.42 -3.28 7.98
CA LEU A 329 -12.47 -4.19 8.46
C LEU A 329 -12.06 -4.79 9.79
N THR A 330 -13.01 -4.98 10.72
CA THR A 330 -12.79 -5.62 12.04
C THR A 330 -13.60 -6.90 12.15
N TRP A 331 -13.02 -7.92 12.78
CA TRP A 331 -13.61 -9.24 12.97
C TRP A 331 -14.04 -9.50 14.41
#